data_3e3bae2d1886e58e52ae2ce699e15972
#
_entry.id   3e3bae2d1886e58e52ae2ce699e15972
#
_cell.length_a   1.000
_cell.length_b   1.000
_cell.length_c   1.000
_cell.angle_alpha   90.00
_cell.angle_beta   90.00
_cell.angle_gamma   90.00
#
_symmetry.space_group_name_H-M   'P 1'
#
loop_
_entity.id
_entity.type
_entity.pdbx_description
1 polymer ?
#
loop_
_entity_poly.entity_id
_entity_poly.type
_entity_poly.pdbx_seq_one_letter_code
_entity_poly.pdbx_strand_id
1 'polypeptide(L)'
;MKKNTKILIIVCAAALILAGLMCLLIFLPKGDGSSSGAATYDEGVKMSVTTDKDGVHQAQIQTNDKGEIDNNSYGTLMDYIPAKISKIHLENKKGTLDIKSYTPTDKNGKTSATQYTIVGYEDFDLQGGIADNIANNAASIDFTKVMTLDGSKLADYGLDKPRDTVTVTYTDKTKAIIYVGDDAPQNAGTYIKFGSNDTVYLVAKDSVSAFDYGLTDLISLTINDAASDNDNSQASSIEISGSNFSKTITLKPNSDNKNSASYVMTSLVECYAIEKE
;
A
#
# COMPACT_ATOMS: atom_id res chain seq x y z
N MET A 1 56.22 23.88 -18.20
CA MET A 1 54.88 23.23 -18.09
C MET A 1 53.81 24.29 -17.94
N LYS A 2 52.80 24.29 -18.83
CA LYS A 2 51.69 25.27 -18.76
C LYS A 2 50.86 25.05 -17.45
N LYS A 3 50.38 26.12 -16.86
CA LYS A 3 49.63 26.13 -15.57
C LYS A 3 48.51 25.06 -15.53
N ASN A 4 47.84 24.87 -16.64
CA ASN A 4 46.74 23.87 -16.77
C ASN A 4 47.20 22.41 -16.67
N THR A 5 48.46 22.10 -17.14
CA THR A 5 49.01 20.74 -17.02
C THR A 5 49.35 20.38 -15.58
N LYS A 6 49.78 21.36 -14.77
CA LYS A 6 50.02 21.14 -13.34
C LYS A 6 48.72 20.86 -12.57
N ILE A 7 47.65 21.59 -12.91
CA ILE A 7 46.31 21.38 -12.27
C ILE A 7 45.79 19.99 -12.65
N LEU A 8 45.89 19.57 -13.90
CA LEU A 8 45.45 18.27 -14.35
C LEU A 8 46.17 17.12 -13.63
N ILE A 9 47.48 17.24 -13.44
CA ILE A 9 48.29 16.23 -12.71
C ILE A 9 47.84 16.15 -11.25
N ILE A 10 47.55 17.27 -10.58
CA ILE A 10 47.10 17.30 -9.20
C ILE A 10 45.73 16.65 -9.07
N VAL A 11 44.79 16.91 -9.98
CA VAL A 11 43.44 16.31 -9.97
C VAL A 11 43.52 14.79 -10.21
N CYS A 12 44.32 14.34 -11.15
CA CYS A 12 44.52 12.91 -11.41
C CYS A 12 45.18 12.19 -10.21
N ALA A 13 46.15 12.83 -9.56
CA ALA A 13 46.80 12.27 -8.36
C ALA A 13 45.80 12.16 -7.20
N ALA A 14 44.95 13.17 -6.98
CA ALA A 14 43.91 13.14 -5.95
C ALA A 14 42.86 12.06 -6.21
N ALA A 15 42.45 11.86 -7.47
CA ALA A 15 41.53 10.81 -7.87
C ALA A 15 42.11 9.39 -7.64
N LEU A 16 43.40 9.20 -7.93
CA LEU A 16 44.08 7.92 -7.68
C LEU A 16 44.23 7.63 -6.18
N ILE A 17 44.51 8.65 -5.36
CA ILE A 17 44.56 8.49 -3.88
C ILE A 17 43.21 8.12 -3.35
N LEU A 18 42.12 8.76 -3.80
CA LEU A 18 40.74 8.43 -3.37
C LEU A 18 40.35 7.00 -3.79
N ALA A 19 40.68 6.60 -5.02
CA ALA A 19 40.43 5.24 -5.50
C ALA A 19 41.25 4.19 -4.70
N GLY A 20 42.51 4.49 -4.39
CA GLY A 20 43.37 3.66 -3.56
C GLY A 20 42.85 3.51 -2.13
N LEU A 21 42.33 4.60 -1.52
CA LEU A 21 41.73 4.58 -0.19
C LEU A 21 40.44 3.75 -0.16
N MET A 22 39.64 3.83 -1.20
CA MET A 22 38.40 3.06 -1.34
C MET A 22 38.70 1.56 -1.54
N CYS A 23 39.72 1.21 -2.31
CA CYS A 23 40.19 -0.17 -2.43
C CYS A 23 40.75 -0.69 -1.11
N LEU A 24 41.45 0.13 -0.33
CA LEU A 24 42.03 -0.27 0.95
C LEU A 24 40.91 -0.59 1.96
N LEU A 25 39.82 0.18 1.95
CA LEU A 25 38.63 -0.07 2.82
C LEU A 25 37.89 -1.37 2.45
N ILE A 26 37.93 -1.79 1.19
CA ILE A 26 37.28 -3.02 0.71
C ILE A 26 38.15 -4.26 1.03
N PHE A 27 39.49 -4.12 1.04
CA PHE A 27 40.42 -5.22 1.22
C PHE A 27 41.06 -5.30 2.61
N LEU A 28 40.70 -4.43 3.56
CA LEU A 28 41.11 -4.63 4.96
C LEU A 28 40.49 -5.94 5.47
N PRO A 29 41.30 -6.91 5.91
CA PRO A 29 40.76 -8.07 6.60
C PRO A 29 40.01 -7.58 7.84
N LYS A 30 38.74 -7.95 7.96
CA LYS A 30 37.98 -7.75 9.19
C LYS A 30 38.75 -8.52 10.29
N GLY A 31 39.55 -7.80 11.04
CA GLY A 31 40.27 -8.39 12.18
C GLY A 31 39.27 -8.79 13.25
N ASP A 32 39.35 -10.06 13.68
CA ASP A 32 38.82 -10.51 14.94
C ASP A 32 39.59 -9.77 16.05
N GLY A 33 39.02 -8.68 16.53
CA GLY A 33 39.63 -7.78 17.51
C GLY A 33 38.64 -7.39 18.58
N SER A 34 38.67 -8.07 19.68
CA SER A 34 38.03 -7.80 20.95
C SER A 34 37.74 -6.36 21.28
N SER A 35 36.46 -6.15 21.67
CA SER A 35 35.90 -5.24 22.69
C SER A 35 36.48 -3.86 22.86
N SER A 36 35.72 -2.89 22.37
CA SER A 36 35.31 -1.70 23.13
C SER A 36 34.06 -1.09 22.52
N GLY A 37 32.92 -1.17 23.22
CA GLY A 37 31.78 -0.25 23.05
C GLY A 37 31.21 -0.10 21.66
N ALA A 38 31.18 -1.13 20.83
CA ALA A 38 30.32 -1.13 19.63
C ALA A 38 28.87 -1.19 20.10
N ALA A 39 28.05 -0.22 19.71
CA ALA A 39 26.61 -0.37 19.81
C ALA A 39 26.28 -1.74 19.21
N THR A 40 25.79 -2.67 20.04
CA THR A 40 25.24 -3.93 19.58
C THR A 40 24.07 -3.54 18.70
N TYR A 41 24.22 -3.68 17.39
CA TYR A 41 23.06 -3.66 16.49
C TYR A 41 22.16 -4.78 16.99
N ASP A 42 20.98 -4.41 17.43
CA ASP A 42 19.97 -5.35 17.86
C ASP A 42 19.72 -6.31 16.69
N GLU A 43 20.13 -7.57 16.84
CA GLU A 43 19.81 -8.58 15.85
C GLU A 43 18.31 -8.81 15.96
N GLY A 44 17.54 -8.57 14.89
CA GLY A 44 16.11 -8.79 14.86
C GLY A 44 15.70 -10.18 15.36
N VAL A 45 14.42 -10.42 15.48
CA VAL A 45 13.88 -11.73 15.88
C VAL A 45 14.41 -12.84 14.97
N LYS A 46 14.91 -13.92 15.53
CA LYS A 46 15.25 -15.11 14.76
C LYS A 46 13.98 -15.80 14.29
N MET A 47 13.74 -15.76 12.99
CA MET A 47 12.53 -16.31 12.38
C MET A 47 12.81 -16.87 10.99
N SER A 48 11.88 -17.68 10.50
CA SER A 48 11.84 -18.13 9.11
C SER A 48 10.42 -18.00 8.57
N VAL A 49 10.29 -17.68 7.28
CA VAL A 49 9.01 -17.73 6.57
C VAL A 49 9.03 -18.94 5.65
N THR A 50 8.08 -19.83 5.81
CA THR A 50 7.91 -21.03 5.01
C THR A 50 6.56 -21.02 4.34
N THR A 51 6.36 -21.89 3.35
CA THR A 51 5.07 -22.03 2.66
C THR A 51 4.46 -23.37 3.05
N ASP A 52 3.20 -23.35 3.51
CA ASP A 52 2.48 -24.57 3.85
C ASP A 52 1.97 -25.33 2.61
N LYS A 53 1.28 -26.48 2.83
CA LYS A 53 0.75 -27.35 1.76
C LYS A 53 -0.32 -26.66 0.89
N ASP A 54 -0.96 -25.62 1.39
CA ASP A 54 -1.99 -24.86 0.70
C ASP A 54 -1.42 -23.61 -0.01
N GLY A 55 -0.09 -23.49 0.00
CA GLY A 55 0.64 -22.39 -0.62
C GLY A 55 0.64 -21.10 0.21
N VAL A 56 0.25 -21.15 1.50
CA VAL A 56 0.18 -19.97 2.36
C VAL A 56 1.50 -19.79 3.12
N HIS A 57 2.03 -18.57 3.10
CA HIS A 57 3.20 -18.20 3.87
C HIS A 57 2.91 -18.21 5.36
N GLN A 58 3.83 -18.81 6.12
CA GLN A 58 3.78 -18.96 7.56
C GLN A 58 5.08 -18.45 8.18
N ALA A 59 4.96 -17.52 9.12
CA ALA A 59 6.10 -17.05 9.88
C ALA A 59 6.30 -17.92 11.13
N GLN A 60 7.50 -18.46 11.31
CA GLN A 60 7.87 -19.26 12.47
C GLN A 60 8.93 -18.52 13.26
N ILE A 61 8.59 -18.13 14.48
CA ILE A 61 9.52 -17.53 15.44
C ILE A 61 10.30 -18.63 16.14
N GLN A 62 11.63 -18.46 16.22
CA GLN A 62 12.48 -19.36 17.01
C GLN A 62 12.38 -19.00 18.49
N THR A 63 12.22 -20.01 19.33
CA THR A 63 12.20 -19.87 20.79
C THR A 63 13.37 -20.65 21.40
N ASN A 64 13.78 -20.26 22.60
CA ASN A 64 14.74 -21.00 23.39
C ASN A 64 14.10 -22.30 23.97
N ASP A 65 14.90 -23.09 24.71
CA ASP A 65 14.46 -24.35 25.32
C ASP A 65 13.29 -24.17 26.32
N LYS A 66 13.01 -22.94 26.75
CA LYS A 66 11.90 -22.62 27.67
C LYS A 66 10.65 -22.12 26.89
N GLY A 67 10.71 -22.07 25.58
CA GLY A 67 9.62 -21.54 24.74
C GLY A 67 9.54 -20.00 24.75
N GLU A 68 10.60 -19.32 25.22
CA GLU A 68 10.66 -17.85 25.23
C GLU A 68 11.37 -17.37 23.97
N ILE A 69 11.02 -16.18 23.51
CA ILE A 69 11.68 -15.49 22.39
C ILE A 69 12.95 -14.84 22.94
N ASP A 70 14.11 -15.18 22.38
CA ASP A 70 15.40 -14.62 22.82
C ASP A 70 15.45 -13.10 22.66
N ASN A 71 14.88 -12.61 21.56
CA ASN A 71 14.73 -11.21 21.25
C ASN A 71 13.37 -11.03 20.57
N ASN A 72 12.46 -10.26 21.16
CA ASN A 72 11.12 -9.98 20.63
C ASN A 72 11.04 -8.65 19.86
N SER A 73 12.14 -8.17 19.36
CA SER A 73 12.22 -6.93 18.59
C SER A 73 11.72 -7.12 17.15
N TYR A 74 12.24 -6.38 16.25
CA TYR A 74 11.77 -6.27 14.86
C TYR A 74 12.09 -7.50 14.00
N GLY A 75 11.38 -7.57 12.86
CA GLY A 75 11.63 -8.53 11.79
C GLY A 75 10.74 -8.24 10.58
N THR A 76 10.91 -9.03 9.53
CA THR A 76 10.17 -8.88 8.27
C THR A 76 9.32 -10.12 8.01
N LEU A 77 8.02 -9.93 7.87
CA LEU A 77 7.06 -11.00 7.53
C LEU A 77 6.98 -11.22 6.02
N MET A 78 7.05 -10.15 5.27
CA MET A 78 7.02 -10.16 3.80
C MET A 78 7.97 -9.10 3.26
N ASP A 79 8.70 -9.46 2.19
CA ASP A 79 9.58 -8.57 1.45
C ASP A 79 9.48 -8.90 -0.05
N TYR A 80 8.35 -8.58 -0.64
CA TYR A 80 8.10 -8.68 -2.06
C TYR A 80 8.02 -7.30 -2.68
N ILE A 81 8.10 -7.24 -4.00
CA ILE A 81 7.76 -6.02 -4.74
C ILE A 81 6.32 -6.12 -5.25
N PRO A 82 5.59 -5.02 -5.39
CA PRO A 82 4.19 -5.02 -5.88
C PRO A 82 3.99 -5.74 -7.21
N ALA A 83 4.99 -5.69 -8.11
CA ALA A 83 4.95 -6.41 -9.39
C ALA A 83 4.89 -7.95 -9.29
N LYS A 84 5.16 -8.52 -8.11
CA LYS A 84 5.00 -9.95 -7.83
C LYS A 84 3.60 -10.32 -7.34
N ILE A 85 2.77 -9.34 -7.04
CA ILE A 85 1.38 -9.57 -6.64
C ILE A 85 0.54 -9.76 -7.90
N SER A 86 -0.27 -10.82 -7.94
CA SER A 86 -1.24 -11.07 -9.02
C SER A 86 -2.66 -10.68 -8.62
N LYS A 87 -3.01 -10.81 -7.33
CA LYS A 87 -4.33 -10.48 -6.80
C LYS A 87 -4.23 -10.12 -5.32
N ILE A 88 -5.03 -9.16 -4.89
CA ILE A 88 -5.29 -8.84 -3.48
C ILE A 88 -6.80 -9.01 -3.26
N HIS A 89 -7.16 -9.84 -2.28
CA HIS A 89 -8.52 -9.94 -1.78
C HIS A 89 -8.56 -9.27 -0.41
N LEU A 90 -9.36 -8.23 -0.29
CA LEU A 90 -9.47 -7.40 0.90
C LEU A 90 -10.90 -7.46 1.44
N GLU A 91 -11.04 -7.83 2.70
CA GLU A 91 -12.30 -7.81 3.45
C GLU A 91 -12.15 -6.85 4.63
N ASN A 92 -13.00 -5.84 4.73
CA ASN A 92 -13.04 -4.90 5.83
C ASN A 92 -14.46 -4.39 6.08
N LYS A 93 -14.63 -3.46 7.03
CA LYS A 93 -15.94 -2.86 7.38
C LYS A 93 -16.65 -2.13 6.22
N LYS A 94 -15.91 -1.74 5.16
CA LYS A 94 -16.45 -1.08 3.95
C LYS A 94 -16.87 -2.08 2.88
N GLY A 95 -16.62 -3.37 3.08
CA GLY A 95 -16.98 -4.44 2.17
C GLY A 95 -15.80 -5.28 1.70
N THR A 96 -16.02 -5.99 0.61
CA THR A 96 -15.04 -6.89 0.00
C THR A 96 -14.57 -6.35 -1.33
N LEU A 97 -13.27 -6.39 -1.58
CA LEU A 97 -12.63 -5.96 -2.82
C LEU A 97 -11.70 -7.03 -3.36
N ASP A 98 -11.76 -7.24 -4.66
CA ASP A 98 -10.80 -8.02 -5.43
C ASP A 98 -10.02 -7.10 -6.37
N ILE A 99 -8.74 -6.90 -6.07
CA ILE A 99 -7.84 -6.05 -6.86
C ILE A 99 -6.90 -6.98 -7.64
N LYS A 100 -6.83 -6.82 -8.95
CA LYS A 100 -5.90 -7.55 -9.82
C LYS A 100 -4.82 -6.62 -10.34
N SER A 101 -3.60 -7.12 -10.42
CA SER A 101 -2.52 -6.45 -11.12
C SER A 101 -2.46 -6.88 -12.58
N TYR A 102 -2.04 -5.99 -13.44
CA TYR A 102 -1.70 -6.28 -14.82
C TYR A 102 -0.56 -5.36 -15.29
N THR A 103 0.16 -5.81 -16.30
CA THR A 103 1.24 -5.04 -16.90
C THR A 103 0.88 -4.73 -18.35
N PRO A 104 0.48 -3.48 -18.66
CA PRO A 104 0.16 -3.10 -20.03
C PRO A 104 1.36 -3.28 -20.95
N THR A 105 1.13 -3.80 -22.15
CA THR A 105 2.13 -3.94 -23.19
C THR A 105 1.66 -3.18 -24.43
N ASP A 106 2.50 -2.27 -24.94
CA ASP A 106 2.18 -1.50 -26.13
C ASP A 106 2.27 -2.38 -27.41
N LYS A 107 1.87 -1.79 -28.54
CA LYS A 107 1.91 -2.46 -29.85
C LYS A 107 3.32 -2.86 -30.29
N ASN A 108 4.36 -2.32 -29.67
CA ASN A 108 5.77 -2.59 -29.96
C ASN A 108 6.36 -3.63 -28.99
N GLY A 109 5.54 -4.19 -28.09
CA GLY A 109 5.98 -5.17 -27.10
C GLY A 109 6.65 -4.55 -25.87
N LYS A 110 6.63 -3.20 -25.72
CA LYS A 110 7.17 -2.53 -24.54
C LYS A 110 6.16 -2.57 -23.41
N THR A 111 6.59 -3.10 -22.26
CA THR A 111 5.79 -3.15 -21.03
C THR A 111 5.86 -1.83 -20.28
N SER A 112 4.75 -1.41 -19.71
CA SER A 112 4.64 -0.28 -18.79
C SER A 112 4.80 -0.71 -17.33
N ALA A 113 4.69 0.22 -16.38
CA ALA A 113 4.60 -0.11 -14.96
C ALA A 113 3.36 -0.99 -14.67
N THR A 114 3.44 -1.79 -13.62
CA THR A 114 2.30 -2.57 -13.13
C THR A 114 1.15 -1.63 -12.78
N GLN A 115 -0.04 -1.98 -13.21
CA GLN A 115 -1.29 -1.28 -12.95
C GLN A 115 -2.27 -2.22 -12.25
N TYR A 116 -3.35 -1.66 -11.72
CA TYR A 116 -4.35 -2.38 -10.97
C TYR A 116 -5.74 -2.14 -11.54
N THR A 117 -6.64 -3.11 -11.35
CA THR A 117 -8.06 -2.97 -11.65
C THR A 117 -8.87 -3.68 -10.56
N ILE A 118 -10.10 -3.24 -10.35
CA ILE A 118 -11.01 -3.86 -9.40
C ILE A 118 -11.94 -4.79 -10.16
N VAL A 119 -12.03 -6.04 -9.73
CA VAL A 119 -12.87 -7.05 -10.36
C VAL A 119 -14.34 -6.63 -10.32
N GLY A 120 -14.98 -6.57 -11.48
CA GLY A 120 -16.35 -6.11 -11.65
C GLY A 120 -16.51 -4.60 -11.82
N TYR A 121 -15.39 -3.86 -11.81
CA TYR A 121 -15.32 -2.40 -12.00
C TYR A 121 -14.17 -2.02 -12.93
N GLU A 122 -13.88 -2.88 -13.90
CA GLU A 122 -12.73 -2.73 -14.80
C GLU A 122 -12.80 -1.50 -15.70
N ASP A 123 -14.03 -1.01 -15.96
CA ASP A 123 -14.29 0.18 -16.81
C ASP A 123 -14.20 1.50 -16.04
N PHE A 124 -13.95 1.46 -14.73
CA PHE A 124 -13.83 2.67 -13.92
C PHE A 124 -12.38 3.08 -13.75
N ASP A 125 -12.12 4.37 -13.88
CA ASP A 125 -10.83 4.94 -13.53
C ASP A 125 -10.58 4.82 -12.01
N LEU A 126 -9.37 4.49 -11.63
CA LEU A 126 -8.99 4.42 -10.23
C LEU A 126 -8.53 5.79 -9.72
N GLN A 127 -8.83 6.06 -8.47
CA GLN A 127 -8.28 7.20 -7.73
C GLN A 127 -6.76 7.05 -7.61
N GLY A 128 -6.02 8.06 -8.05
CA GLY A 128 -4.57 7.98 -8.18
C GLY A 128 -3.85 7.55 -6.91
N GLY A 129 -3.00 6.54 -7.03
CA GLY A 129 -2.08 6.07 -5.99
C GLY A 129 -2.69 5.20 -4.89
N ILE A 130 -4.02 5.08 -4.75
CA ILE A 130 -4.63 4.31 -3.64
C ILE A 130 -4.41 2.80 -3.83
N ALA A 131 -4.65 2.28 -5.03
CA ALA A 131 -4.38 0.88 -5.33
C ALA A 131 -2.88 0.54 -5.19
N ASP A 132 -1.99 1.48 -5.55
CA ASP A 132 -0.55 1.34 -5.34
C ASP A 132 -0.20 1.26 -3.85
N ASN A 133 -0.85 2.07 -3.00
CA ASN A 133 -0.64 2.04 -1.55
C ASN A 133 -1.08 0.70 -0.96
N ILE A 134 -2.24 0.17 -1.37
CA ILE A 134 -2.69 -1.18 -0.96
C ILE A 134 -1.67 -2.24 -1.38
N ALA A 135 -1.19 -2.17 -2.62
CA ALA A 135 -0.22 -3.12 -3.14
C ALA A 135 1.15 -3.02 -2.44
N ASN A 136 1.61 -1.81 -2.11
CA ASN A 136 2.83 -1.60 -1.35
C ASN A 136 2.72 -2.19 0.07
N ASN A 137 1.64 -1.90 0.78
CA ASN A 137 1.39 -2.49 2.11
C ASN A 137 1.25 -4.03 2.04
N ALA A 138 0.66 -4.56 0.95
CA ALA A 138 0.51 -5.99 0.73
C ALA A 138 1.80 -6.67 0.25
N ALA A 139 2.81 -5.93 -0.20
CA ALA A 139 4.07 -6.46 -0.69
C ALA A 139 5.10 -6.62 0.43
N SER A 140 5.17 -5.67 1.37
CA SER A 140 6.20 -5.66 2.41
C SER A 140 5.59 -5.29 3.76
N ILE A 141 5.83 -6.15 4.75
CA ILE A 141 5.41 -5.92 6.14
C ILE A 141 6.56 -6.22 7.09
N ASP A 142 7.00 -5.17 7.75
CA ASP A 142 7.92 -5.26 8.87
C ASP A 142 7.16 -5.13 10.19
N PHE A 143 7.57 -5.88 11.20
CA PHE A 143 7.07 -5.73 12.55
C PHE A 143 8.13 -5.15 13.48
N THR A 144 7.70 -4.41 14.48
CA THR A 144 8.56 -3.76 15.46
C THR A 144 8.70 -4.60 16.72
N LYS A 145 7.76 -5.53 16.94
CA LYS A 145 7.76 -6.38 18.14
C LYS A 145 6.87 -7.61 17.95
N VAL A 146 7.26 -8.74 18.53
CA VAL A 146 6.37 -9.89 18.77
C VAL A 146 5.67 -9.70 20.11
N MET A 147 4.35 -9.69 20.11
CA MET A 147 3.53 -9.43 21.30
C MET A 147 3.25 -10.71 22.09
N THR A 148 2.86 -11.77 21.40
CA THR A 148 2.60 -13.08 22.01
C THR A 148 2.65 -14.19 20.96
N LEU A 149 2.97 -15.41 21.41
CA LEU A 149 2.85 -16.66 20.65
C LEU A 149 1.59 -17.45 21.07
N ASP A 150 0.83 -16.93 22.03
CA ASP A 150 -0.31 -17.61 22.66
C ASP A 150 -1.63 -17.20 21.97
N GLY A 151 -2.18 -18.13 21.19
CA GLY A 151 -3.45 -17.92 20.49
C GLY A 151 -4.66 -17.67 21.40
N SER A 152 -4.58 -18.03 22.68
CA SER A 152 -5.67 -17.75 23.62
C SER A 152 -5.85 -16.25 23.91
N LYS A 153 -4.88 -15.43 23.53
CA LYS A 153 -4.86 -13.97 23.73
C LYS A 153 -5.26 -13.16 22.50
N LEU A 154 -5.69 -13.79 21.42
CA LEU A 154 -6.04 -13.06 20.17
C LEU A 154 -7.12 -12.00 20.40
N ALA A 155 -8.07 -12.24 21.29
CA ALA A 155 -9.12 -11.27 21.64
C ALA A 155 -8.57 -9.99 22.30
N ASP A 156 -7.45 -10.07 23.04
CA ASP A 156 -6.81 -8.90 23.66
C ASP A 156 -6.22 -7.92 22.62
N TYR A 157 -6.10 -8.36 21.38
CA TYR A 157 -5.52 -7.63 20.26
C TYR A 157 -6.51 -7.38 19.12
N GLY A 158 -7.80 -7.71 19.30
CA GLY A 158 -8.83 -7.60 18.27
C GLY A 158 -8.67 -8.60 17.12
N LEU A 159 -7.93 -9.68 17.31
CA LEU A 159 -7.58 -10.66 16.27
C LEU A 159 -8.46 -11.93 16.32
N ASP A 160 -9.35 -12.06 17.28
CA ASP A 160 -10.44 -13.04 17.26
C ASP A 160 -11.54 -12.66 16.25
N LYS A 161 -11.67 -11.34 15.97
CA LYS A 161 -12.50 -10.73 14.94
C LYS A 161 -11.75 -9.61 14.27
N PRO A 162 -10.82 -9.93 13.38
CA PRO A 162 -9.98 -8.92 12.74
C PRO A 162 -10.83 -7.89 11.98
N ARG A 163 -10.43 -6.62 12.06
CA ARG A 163 -11.12 -5.54 11.35
C ARG A 163 -10.92 -5.62 9.84
N ASP A 164 -9.74 -6.09 9.41
CA ASP A 164 -9.42 -6.32 8.01
C ASP A 164 -8.80 -7.71 7.85
N THR A 165 -9.15 -8.37 6.75
CA THR A 165 -8.50 -9.61 6.30
C THR A 165 -8.02 -9.40 4.89
N VAL A 166 -6.72 -9.59 4.66
CA VAL A 166 -6.09 -9.39 3.36
C VAL A 166 -5.45 -10.68 2.91
N THR A 167 -5.90 -11.21 1.77
CA THR A 167 -5.26 -12.34 1.10
C THR A 167 -4.53 -11.85 -0.14
N VAL A 168 -3.21 -11.90 -0.09
CA VAL A 168 -2.32 -11.57 -1.22
C VAL A 168 -1.99 -12.85 -1.96
N THR A 169 -2.20 -12.87 -3.27
CA THR A 169 -1.78 -13.96 -4.15
C THR A 169 -0.65 -13.47 -5.03
N TYR A 170 0.47 -14.17 -5.01
CA TYR A 170 1.64 -13.84 -5.81
C TYR A 170 1.61 -14.51 -7.19
N THR A 171 2.51 -14.08 -8.08
CA THR A 171 2.62 -14.60 -9.46
C THR A 171 3.03 -16.08 -9.50
N ASP A 172 3.73 -16.58 -8.49
CA ASP A 172 4.11 -17.99 -8.30
C ASP A 172 2.99 -18.85 -7.69
N LYS A 173 1.80 -18.26 -7.42
CA LYS A 173 0.61 -18.86 -6.81
C LYS A 173 0.68 -19.07 -5.30
N THR A 174 1.76 -18.70 -4.66
CA THR A 174 1.79 -18.64 -3.19
C THR A 174 0.92 -17.50 -2.67
N LYS A 175 0.59 -17.54 -1.38
CA LYS A 175 -0.33 -16.57 -0.76
C LYS A 175 0.24 -16.09 0.57
N ALA A 176 -0.08 -14.86 0.93
CA ALA A 176 0.03 -14.37 2.29
C ALA A 176 -1.35 -13.99 2.80
N ILE A 177 -1.64 -14.27 4.06
CA ILE A 177 -2.88 -13.86 4.71
C ILE A 177 -2.52 -13.00 5.91
N ILE A 178 -3.05 -11.80 5.94
CA ILE A 178 -2.81 -10.79 6.97
C ILE A 178 -4.14 -10.52 7.66
N TYR A 179 -4.17 -10.65 8.96
CA TYR A 179 -5.31 -10.29 9.79
C TYR A 179 -4.95 -9.05 10.60
N VAL A 180 -5.69 -7.98 10.47
CA VAL A 180 -5.46 -6.70 11.14
C VAL A 180 -6.43 -6.58 12.31
N GLY A 181 -5.89 -6.44 13.50
CA GLY A 181 -6.62 -6.26 14.75
C GLY A 181 -6.72 -4.80 15.17
N ASP A 182 -6.68 -4.57 16.48
CA ASP A 182 -6.80 -3.24 17.08
C ASP A 182 -5.52 -2.42 16.95
N ASP A 183 -5.66 -1.09 17.02
CA ASP A 183 -4.54 -0.19 17.18
C ASP A 183 -3.98 -0.28 18.62
N ALA A 184 -2.66 -0.28 18.73
CA ALA A 184 -1.99 -0.31 20.03
C ALA A 184 -2.15 1.05 20.75
N PRO A 185 -2.17 1.05 22.11
CA PRO A 185 -2.24 2.27 22.89
C PRO A 185 -1.13 3.27 22.53
N GLN A 186 -1.41 4.56 22.69
CA GLN A 186 -0.46 5.66 22.45
C GLN A 186 0.07 5.73 21.03
N ASN A 187 -0.69 5.24 20.03
CA ASN A 187 -0.26 5.16 18.63
C ASN A 187 1.03 4.35 18.42
N ALA A 188 1.30 3.37 19.27
CA ALA A 188 2.51 2.56 19.17
C ALA A 188 2.53 1.66 17.90
N GLY A 189 1.41 1.50 17.22
CA GLY A 189 1.26 0.71 16.00
C GLY A 189 -0.10 0.03 15.91
N THR A 190 -0.18 -1.03 15.14
CA THR A 190 -1.37 -1.87 14.93
C THR A 190 -0.99 -3.34 15.14
N TYR A 191 -1.87 -4.10 15.76
CA TYR A 191 -1.67 -5.53 15.95
C TYR A 191 -2.08 -6.30 14.71
N ILE A 192 -1.24 -7.25 14.31
CA ILE A 192 -1.55 -8.14 13.20
C ILE A 192 -1.24 -9.60 13.54
N LYS A 193 -1.89 -10.50 12.80
CA LYS A 193 -1.55 -11.92 12.68
C LYS A 193 -1.22 -12.24 11.25
N PHE A 194 -0.27 -13.16 11.02
CA PHE A 194 0.21 -13.53 9.68
C PHE A 194 0.11 -15.03 9.45
N GLY A 195 -0.54 -15.42 8.36
CA GLY A 195 -0.77 -16.82 8.03
C GLY A 195 -1.74 -17.49 9.02
N SER A 196 -1.56 -18.78 9.24
CA SER A 196 -2.38 -19.58 10.16
C SER A 196 -1.85 -19.62 11.58
N ASN A 197 -0.64 -19.10 11.83
CA ASN A 197 -0.03 -19.07 13.16
C ASN A 197 -0.71 -18.03 14.05
N ASP A 198 -0.83 -18.32 15.34
CA ASP A 198 -1.46 -17.44 16.31
C ASP A 198 -0.52 -16.38 16.92
N THR A 199 0.66 -16.23 16.34
CA THR A 199 1.61 -15.19 16.75
C THR A 199 1.06 -13.81 16.43
N VAL A 200 1.07 -12.93 17.43
CA VAL A 200 0.68 -11.53 17.29
C VAL A 200 1.92 -10.66 17.14
N TYR A 201 1.88 -9.81 16.13
CA TYR A 201 2.94 -8.85 15.83
C TYR A 201 2.42 -7.42 16.01
N LEU A 202 3.31 -6.52 16.40
CA LEU A 202 3.09 -5.07 16.37
C LEU A 202 3.77 -4.51 15.12
N VAL A 203 3.01 -3.88 14.25
CA VAL A 203 3.51 -3.23 13.03
C VAL A 203 3.30 -1.71 13.10
N ALA A 204 4.03 -0.95 12.29
CA ALA A 204 3.74 0.46 12.12
C ALA A 204 2.31 0.64 11.55
N LYS A 205 1.57 1.64 12.03
CA LYS A 205 0.20 1.89 11.60
C LYS A 205 0.10 2.09 10.10
N ASP A 206 1.04 2.82 9.51
CA ASP A 206 1.05 3.11 8.07
C ASP A 206 1.27 1.85 7.20
N SER A 207 1.87 0.79 7.76
CA SER A 207 2.08 -0.48 7.04
C SER A 207 0.78 -1.23 6.72
N VAL A 208 -0.32 -0.90 7.38
CA VAL A 208 -1.62 -1.58 7.22
C VAL A 208 -2.78 -0.62 6.99
N SER A 209 -2.56 0.70 7.06
CA SER A 209 -3.62 1.71 6.95
C SER A 209 -4.34 1.68 5.61
N ALA A 210 -3.66 1.28 4.53
CA ALA A 210 -4.29 1.17 3.21
C ALA A 210 -5.31 0.02 3.11
N PHE A 211 -5.34 -0.91 4.06
CA PHE A 211 -6.34 -1.98 4.09
C PHE A 211 -7.71 -1.50 4.58
N ASP A 212 -7.80 -0.32 5.19
CA ASP A 212 -9.06 0.33 5.54
C ASP A 212 -9.84 0.93 4.34
N TYR A 213 -9.25 0.96 3.13
CA TYR A 213 -9.93 1.48 1.94
C TYR A 213 -11.03 0.56 1.43
N GLY A 214 -12.11 1.16 0.89
CA GLY A 214 -13.22 0.46 0.25
C GLY A 214 -13.36 0.88 -1.22
N LEU A 215 -14.38 0.35 -1.89
CA LEU A 215 -14.61 0.58 -3.32
C LEU A 215 -14.68 2.08 -3.68
N THR A 216 -15.43 2.86 -2.90
CA THR A 216 -15.61 4.30 -3.14
C THR A 216 -14.35 5.14 -2.92
N ASP A 217 -13.37 4.61 -2.22
CA ASP A 217 -12.07 5.26 -2.06
C ASP A 217 -11.16 4.97 -3.26
N LEU A 218 -11.35 3.82 -3.94
CA LEU A 218 -10.49 3.38 -5.03
C LEU A 218 -10.94 3.87 -6.39
N ILE A 219 -12.25 3.99 -6.66
CA ILE A 219 -12.74 4.46 -7.94
C ILE A 219 -12.80 5.98 -8.00
N SER A 220 -12.42 6.54 -9.14
CA SER A 220 -12.63 7.96 -9.39
C SER A 220 -14.11 8.23 -9.55
N LEU A 221 -14.66 9.10 -8.71
CA LEU A 221 -16.04 9.57 -8.81
C LEU A 221 -16.16 10.80 -9.69
N THR A 222 -15.06 11.26 -10.30
CA THR A 222 -15.05 12.40 -11.23
C THR A 222 -15.58 11.95 -12.58
N ILE A 223 -16.74 12.45 -12.95
CA ILE A 223 -17.37 12.17 -14.24
C ILE A 223 -16.77 13.06 -15.35
N ASN A 224 -16.41 14.28 -14.99
CA ASN A 224 -15.74 15.25 -15.86
C ASN A 224 -14.65 15.96 -15.07
N ASP A 225 -13.57 16.32 -15.74
CA ASP A 225 -12.60 17.22 -15.15
C ASP A 225 -13.25 18.54 -14.76
N ALA A 226 -12.84 19.13 -13.64
CA ALA A 226 -13.28 20.48 -13.29
C ALA A 226 -12.89 21.43 -14.43
N ALA A 227 -13.82 22.30 -14.83
CA ALA A 227 -13.50 23.35 -15.77
C ALA A 227 -12.30 24.16 -15.26
N SER A 228 -11.35 24.48 -16.15
CA SER A 228 -10.25 25.35 -15.75
C SER A 228 -10.81 26.71 -15.30
N ASP A 229 -10.10 27.42 -14.42
CA ASP A 229 -10.51 28.74 -13.92
C ASP A 229 -10.82 29.77 -15.03
N ASN A 230 -10.39 29.48 -16.27
CA ASN A 230 -10.64 30.29 -17.46
C ASN A 230 -11.77 29.74 -18.34
N ASP A 231 -12.37 28.60 -18.00
CA ASP A 231 -13.46 27.99 -18.76
C ASP A 231 -14.81 28.32 -18.08
N ASN A 232 -15.48 29.35 -18.55
CA ASN A 232 -16.84 29.71 -18.12
C ASN A 232 -17.92 28.87 -18.81
N SER A 233 -17.57 27.74 -19.43
CA SER A 233 -18.54 26.88 -20.09
C SER A 233 -19.43 26.20 -19.02
N GLN A 234 -20.72 26.43 -19.10
CA GLN A 234 -21.74 25.71 -18.35
C GLN A 234 -22.41 24.69 -19.26
N ALA A 235 -22.77 23.55 -18.68
CA ALA A 235 -23.55 22.57 -19.41
C ALA A 235 -24.89 23.22 -19.88
N SER A 236 -25.16 23.18 -21.15
CA SER A 236 -26.43 23.72 -21.72
C SER A 236 -27.63 22.83 -21.39
N SER A 237 -27.40 21.57 -21.10
CA SER A 237 -28.37 20.58 -20.61
C SER A 237 -27.66 19.42 -19.98
N ILE A 238 -28.24 18.83 -18.93
CA ILE A 238 -27.82 17.58 -18.31
C ILE A 238 -28.99 16.61 -18.41
N GLU A 239 -28.77 15.45 -19.03
CA GLU A 239 -29.77 14.41 -19.16
C GLU A 239 -29.33 13.18 -18.34
N ILE A 240 -30.20 12.72 -17.45
CA ILE A 240 -29.99 11.54 -16.62
C ILE A 240 -31.01 10.48 -17.00
N SER A 241 -30.55 9.34 -17.48
CA SER A 241 -31.39 8.20 -17.83
C SER A 241 -30.77 6.91 -17.30
N GLY A 242 -31.58 5.89 -17.11
CA GLY A 242 -31.12 4.57 -16.63
C GLY A 242 -32.32 3.66 -16.32
N SER A 243 -32.07 2.39 -16.10
CA SER A 243 -33.11 1.40 -15.81
C SER A 243 -33.94 1.70 -14.56
N ASN A 244 -33.38 2.47 -13.63
CA ASN A 244 -34.04 2.87 -12.37
C ASN A 244 -34.89 4.11 -12.50
N PHE A 245 -34.90 4.76 -13.69
CA PHE A 245 -35.71 5.94 -13.95
C PHE A 245 -36.84 5.62 -14.92
N SER A 246 -38.08 5.92 -14.55
CA SER A 246 -39.24 5.74 -15.42
C SER A 246 -39.25 6.70 -16.62
N LYS A 247 -38.53 7.81 -16.52
CA LYS A 247 -38.34 8.83 -17.55
C LYS A 247 -36.96 9.46 -17.43
N THR A 248 -36.44 9.96 -18.56
CA THR A 248 -35.25 10.79 -18.59
C THR A 248 -35.46 12.06 -17.77
N ILE A 249 -34.55 12.37 -16.87
CA ILE A 249 -34.52 13.62 -16.11
C ILE A 249 -33.67 14.59 -16.90
N THR A 250 -34.21 15.75 -17.22
CA THR A 250 -33.50 16.83 -17.96
C THR A 250 -33.36 18.03 -17.04
N LEU A 251 -32.11 18.48 -16.83
CA LEU A 251 -31.80 19.72 -16.13
C LEU A 251 -31.30 20.76 -17.15
N LYS A 252 -31.70 22.01 -16.98
CA LYS A 252 -31.22 23.16 -17.77
C LYS A 252 -30.74 24.27 -16.85
N PRO A 253 -29.79 25.11 -17.29
CA PRO A 253 -29.37 26.27 -16.52
C PRO A 253 -30.56 27.13 -16.10
N ASN A 254 -30.53 27.57 -14.85
CA ASN A 254 -31.55 28.47 -14.29
C ASN A 254 -31.24 29.91 -14.68
N SER A 255 -31.67 30.30 -15.91
CA SER A 255 -31.44 31.66 -16.45
C SER A 255 -32.09 32.77 -15.62
N ASP A 256 -33.14 32.44 -14.87
CA ASP A 256 -33.90 33.41 -14.08
C ASP A 256 -33.34 33.60 -12.66
N ASN A 257 -32.32 32.85 -12.28
CA ASN A 257 -31.66 32.89 -10.95
C ASN A 257 -32.64 32.79 -9.76
N LYS A 258 -33.76 32.07 -9.96
CA LYS A 258 -34.76 31.88 -8.92
C LYS A 258 -34.26 30.87 -7.89
N ASN A 259 -34.44 31.15 -6.62
CA ASN A 259 -34.18 30.26 -5.50
C ASN A 259 -32.70 29.79 -5.38
N SER A 260 -31.76 30.56 -5.87
CA SER A 260 -30.32 30.26 -5.83
C SER A 260 -29.93 28.88 -6.39
N ALA A 261 -30.74 28.27 -7.23
CA ALA A 261 -30.45 27.02 -7.91
C ALA A 261 -29.66 27.26 -9.18
N SER A 262 -28.61 26.51 -9.45
CA SER A 262 -27.84 26.63 -10.69
C SER A 262 -28.57 26.03 -11.90
N TYR A 263 -29.39 25.01 -11.67
CA TYR A 263 -30.16 24.30 -12.70
C TYR A 263 -31.60 24.09 -12.28
N VAL A 264 -32.48 23.96 -13.26
CA VAL A 264 -33.92 23.62 -13.10
C VAL A 264 -34.21 22.30 -13.81
N MET A 265 -35.03 21.46 -13.20
CA MET A 265 -35.53 20.24 -13.80
C MET A 265 -36.71 20.61 -14.74
N THR A 266 -36.59 20.27 -16.03
CA THR A 266 -37.58 20.62 -17.03
C THR A 266 -38.40 19.43 -17.56
N SER A 267 -38.04 18.18 -17.16
CA SER A 267 -38.64 16.96 -17.72
C SER A 267 -39.94 16.50 -17.04
N LEU A 268 -40.18 16.88 -15.78
CA LEU A 268 -41.36 16.42 -15.02
C LEU A 268 -42.19 17.56 -14.48
N VAL A 269 -41.61 18.47 -13.77
CA VAL A 269 -42.19 19.69 -13.20
C VAL A 269 -41.03 20.67 -13.07
N GLU A 270 -41.27 21.95 -13.04
CA GLU A 270 -40.23 22.91 -12.67
C GLU A 270 -39.80 22.68 -11.21
N CYS A 271 -38.71 22.00 -11.04
CA CYS A 271 -38.05 21.78 -9.73
C CYS A 271 -36.66 22.40 -9.78
N TYR A 272 -36.22 22.99 -8.70
CA TYR A 272 -34.88 23.55 -8.59
C TYR A 272 -33.92 22.55 -7.96
N ALA A 273 -32.78 22.33 -8.62
CA ALA A 273 -31.65 21.61 -8.01
C ALA A 273 -30.86 22.60 -7.12
N ILE A 274 -30.80 22.34 -5.85
CA ILE A 274 -30.06 23.16 -4.89
C ILE A 274 -28.64 22.62 -4.85
N GLU A 275 -27.67 23.46 -5.11
CA GLU A 275 -26.26 23.16 -4.87
C GLU A 275 -26.06 23.04 -3.36
N LYS A 276 -25.49 21.94 -2.93
CA LYS A 276 -25.15 21.74 -1.52
C LYS A 276 -23.73 22.25 -1.34
N GLU A 277 -23.56 23.35 -0.58
CA GLU A 277 -22.25 23.83 -0.12
C GLU A 277 -21.49 22.82 0.69
#